data_3190f1f52b1fb2a2bf9e6bb0bff6bff5
#
_entry.id   3190f1f52b1fb2a2bf9e6bb0bff6bff5
#
_cell.length_a   1.000
_cell.length_b   1.000
_cell.length_c   1.000
_cell.angle_alpha   90.00
_cell.angle_beta   90.00
_cell.angle_gamma   90.00
#
_symmetry.space_group_name_H-M   'P 1'
#
loop_
_entity.id
_entity.type
_entity.pdbx_description
1 polymer ?
#
loop_
_entity_poly.entity_id
_entity_poly.type
_entity_poly.pdbx_seq_one_letter_code
_entity_poly.pdbx_strand_id
1 'polypeptide(L)'
;MRRLLSLMLAALLLTVPVLALEVPEEAGQSVPPELLESVGQHDSLLSGGMSYLGELLRGALSAILRSGARSAVLLMLLALFCGALDGLGSGAGDGGARFVPYAAILGASLIAAGDLSVLIGLGAQTAEELGALSKLLLPTVAAAIATGGFVGTASAWQVGTLMAVELLLSAINELLLPLVYCYVALAAAGAILPKSHLDSLAGAVKKLISWGICGIMLVFTAYLTLSNVLTGSADRLAVKAGSLLVSSAVPIVGGILSEATEAVLSSAGALRGTVGTLGIFAVLSVCLVPLLRLGVQFLFYQAAAFLSAMSGIEPLQKFIERLSGAFTLIFALTASCALLLLVALLVSITMVVTV
;
A
#
# COMPACT_ATOMS: atom_id res chain seq x y z
N MET A 1 -12.59 5.94 -7.93
CA MET A 1 -11.63 5.42 -6.97
C MET A 1 -12.05 4.08 -6.35
N ARG A 2 -13.23 3.94 -5.72
CA ARG A 2 -13.70 2.66 -5.14
C ARG A 2 -13.69 1.48 -6.13
N ARG A 3 -14.15 1.67 -7.37
CA ARG A 3 -14.20 0.61 -8.40
C ARG A 3 -12.82 0.23 -8.96
N LEU A 4 -11.88 1.16 -9.03
CA LEU A 4 -10.49 0.88 -9.43
C LEU A 4 -9.73 0.12 -8.36
N LEU A 5 -9.90 0.48 -7.08
CA LEU A 5 -9.29 -0.23 -5.95
C LEU A 5 -9.84 -1.65 -5.82
N SER A 6 -11.15 -1.85 -6.01
CA SER A 6 -11.78 -3.18 -5.96
C SER A 6 -11.41 -4.05 -7.17
N LEU A 7 -11.24 -3.46 -8.36
CA LEU A 7 -10.77 -4.17 -9.55
C LEU A 7 -9.28 -4.55 -9.44
N MET A 8 -8.43 -3.68 -8.90
CA MET A 8 -7.03 -4.01 -8.62
C MET A 8 -6.91 -5.09 -7.54
N LEU A 9 -7.70 -5.01 -6.47
CA LEU A 9 -7.72 -6.03 -5.42
C LEU A 9 -8.25 -7.38 -5.93
N ALA A 10 -9.27 -7.38 -6.77
CA ALA A 10 -9.81 -8.58 -7.41
C ALA A 10 -8.84 -9.18 -8.43
N ALA A 11 -8.13 -8.36 -9.20
CA ALA A 11 -7.08 -8.82 -10.11
C ALA A 11 -5.89 -9.44 -9.35
N LEU A 12 -5.53 -8.88 -8.19
CA LEU A 12 -4.47 -9.40 -7.31
C LEU A 12 -4.83 -10.79 -6.74
N LEU A 13 -6.10 -11.03 -6.44
CA LEU A 13 -6.57 -12.32 -5.88
C LEU A 13 -6.70 -13.43 -6.93
N LEU A 14 -6.82 -13.08 -8.22
CA LEU A 14 -7.08 -14.04 -9.30
C LEU A 14 -5.83 -14.59 -10.00
N THR A 15 -4.62 -14.05 -9.71
CA THR A 15 -3.41 -14.35 -10.51
C THR A 15 -2.32 -15.18 -9.81
N VAL A 16 -2.58 -15.77 -8.65
CA VAL A 16 -1.55 -16.56 -7.94
C VAL A 16 -1.60 -18.04 -8.36
N PRO A 17 -0.70 -18.49 -9.24
CA PRO A 17 -0.56 -19.93 -9.50
C PRO A 17 0.18 -20.61 -8.33
N VAL A 18 -0.39 -21.70 -7.84
CA VAL A 18 0.14 -22.55 -6.77
C VAL A 18 1.33 -23.35 -7.31
N LEU A 19 2.54 -23.03 -6.86
CA LEU A 19 3.72 -23.90 -7.04
C LEU A 19 4.40 -24.15 -5.69
N ALA A 20 4.57 -25.41 -5.34
CA ALA A 20 5.39 -25.84 -4.21
C ALA A 20 6.88 -25.75 -4.60
N LEU A 21 7.69 -24.98 -3.85
CA LEU A 21 9.12 -24.80 -4.13
C LEU A 21 9.91 -24.60 -2.83
N GLU A 22 11.11 -25.15 -2.81
CA GLU A 22 12.08 -24.97 -1.71
C GLU A 22 12.68 -23.56 -1.74
N VAL A 23 12.93 -22.97 -0.58
CA VAL A 23 13.44 -21.61 -0.42
C VAL A 23 14.95 -21.60 -0.59
N PRO A 24 15.55 -20.82 -1.51
CA PRO A 24 16.99 -20.68 -1.62
C PRO A 24 17.58 -19.92 -0.41
N GLU A 25 18.76 -20.36 0.07
CA GLU A 25 19.44 -19.79 1.24
C GLU A 25 19.73 -18.28 1.11
N GLU A 26 19.99 -17.79 -0.10
CA GLU A 26 20.30 -16.38 -0.38
C GLU A 26 19.06 -15.45 -0.26
N ALA A 27 17.86 -15.97 -0.41
CA ALA A 27 16.62 -15.20 -0.25
C ALA A 27 16.28 -14.92 1.24
N GLY A 28 16.87 -15.68 2.16
CA GLY A 28 16.61 -15.56 3.59
C GLY A 28 17.07 -14.25 4.23
N GLN A 29 18.04 -13.54 3.62
CA GLN A 29 18.56 -12.29 4.19
C GLN A 29 17.65 -11.07 3.98
N SER A 30 16.72 -11.14 3.02
CA SER A 30 15.81 -10.05 2.66
C SER A 30 14.38 -10.22 3.19
N VAL A 31 14.13 -11.29 3.92
CA VAL A 31 12.79 -11.67 4.40
C VAL A 31 12.78 -11.73 5.92
N PRO A 32 11.70 -11.30 6.62
CA PRO A 32 11.60 -11.43 8.07
C PRO A 32 11.84 -12.88 8.52
N PRO A 33 12.70 -13.12 9.55
CA PRO A 33 13.04 -14.47 9.98
C PRO A 33 11.82 -15.28 10.45
N GLU A 34 10.83 -14.61 11.04
CA GLU A 34 9.57 -15.21 11.48
C GLU A 34 8.75 -15.77 10.31
N LEU A 35 8.81 -15.14 9.15
CA LEU A 35 8.15 -15.63 7.93
C LEU A 35 8.84 -16.90 7.42
N LEU A 36 10.17 -16.95 7.45
CA LEU A 36 10.94 -18.14 7.03
C LEU A 36 10.67 -19.33 7.93
N GLU A 37 10.58 -19.12 9.25
CA GLU A 37 10.25 -20.16 10.22
C GLU A 37 8.84 -20.72 9.99
N SER A 38 7.86 -19.87 9.77
CA SER A 38 6.48 -20.29 9.49
C SER A 38 6.34 -21.03 8.16
N VAL A 39 7.11 -20.66 7.15
CA VAL A 39 7.16 -21.34 5.85
C VAL A 39 7.83 -22.72 5.99
N GLY A 40 8.88 -22.84 6.79
CA GLY A 40 9.57 -24.12 7.04
C GLY A 40 8.73 -25.16 7.78
N GLN A 41 7.69 -24.74 8.49
CA GLN A 41 6.76 -25.62 9.21
C GLN A 41 5.59 -26.14 8.34
N HIS A 42 5.43 -25.66 7.12
CA HIS A 42 4.31 -25.98 6.24
C HIS A 42 4.77 -26.62 4.93
N ASP A 43 3.94 -27.51 4.38
CA ASP A 43 4.23 -28.24 3.13
C ASP A 43 4.29 -27.35 1.88
N SER A 44 3.88 -26.07 1.98
CA SER A 44 3.96 -25.12 0.87
C SER A 44 4.20 -23.67 1.34
N LEU A 45 4.93 -22.89 0.54
CA LEU A 45 5.18 -21.47 0.78
C LEU A 45 3.90 -20.65 0.99
N LEU A 46 2.84 -21.00 0.26
CA LEU A 46 1.56 -20.29 0.34
C LEU A 46 0.85 -20.54 1.68
N SER A 47 0.81 -21.79 2.15
CA SER A 47 0.16 -22.11 3.42
C SER A 47 0.92 -21.50 4.61
N GLY A 48 2.25 -21.54 4.58
CA GLY A 48 3.10 -20.93 5.60
C GLY A 48 2.95 -19.40 5.62
N GLY A 49 3.04 -18.75 4.46
CA GLY A 49 2.85 -17.30 4.35
C GLY A 49 1.44 -16.83 4.77
N MET A 50 0.40 -17.58 4.41
CA MET A 50 -0.98 -17.28 4.82
C MET A 50 -1.20 -17.46 6.32
N SER A 51 -0.63 -18.50 6.94
CA SER A 51 -0.72 -18.72 8.39
C SER A 51 -0.03 -17.61 9.16
N TYR A 52 1.16 -17.22 8.73
CA TYR A 52 1.92 -16.10 9.31
C TYR A 52 1.15 -14.77 9.25
N LEU A 53 0.59 -14.42 8.10
CA LEU A 53 -0.25 -13.22 7.96
C LEU A 53 -1.50 -13.31 8.85
N GLY A 54 -2.09 -14.50 8.99
CA GLY A 54 -3.24 -14.72 9.87
C GLY A 54 -2.93 -14.51 11.35
N GLU A 55 -1.75 -14.92 11.81
CA GLU A 55 -1.27 -14.70 13.18
C GLU A 55 -0.97 -13.22 13.44
N LEU A 56 -0.28 -12.55 12.51
CA LEU A 56 -0.06 -11.09 12.57
C LEU A 56 -1.38 -10.33 12.70
N LEU A 57 -2.38 -10.70 11.90
CA LEU A 57 -3.71 -10.11 11.95
C LEU A 57 -4.37 -10.29 13.32
N ARG A 58 -4.40 -11.52 13.83
CA ARG A 58 -5.03 -11.84 15.12
C ARG A 58 -4.36 -11.10 16.27
N GLY A 59 -3.02 -11.04 16.27
CA GLY A 59 -2.26 -10.35 17.30
C GLY A 59 -2.50 -8.83 17.31
N ALA A 60 -2.50 -8.22 16.12
CA ALA A 60 -2.66 -6.78 15.98
C ALA A 60 -4.11 -6.29 16.12
N LEU A 61 -5.11 -7.11 15.73
CA LEU A 61 -6.51 -6.69 15.59
C LEU A 61 -7.10 -6.16 16.89
N SER A 62 -6.86 -6.83 18.02
CA SER A 62 -7.40 -6.41 19.33
C SER A 62 -6.85 -5.06 19.79
N ALA A 63 -5.57 -4.80 19.55
CA ALA A 63 -4.93 -3.52 19.89
C ALA A 63 -5.41 -2.40 18.96
N ILE A 64 -5.53 -2.68 17.67
CA ILE A 64 -6.02 -1.74 16.65
C ILE A 64 -7.47 -1.33 16.95
N LEU A 65 -8.35 -2.29 17.21
CA LEU A 65 -9.75 -2.03 17.53
C LEU A 65 -9.88 -1.20 18.81
N ARG A 66 -9.12 -1.54 19.85
CA ARG A 66 -9.17 -0.81 21.13
C ARG A 66 -8.69 0.64 20.98
N SER A 67 -7.62 0.89 20.24
CA SER A 67 -7.10 2.25 20.03
C SER A 67 -8.06 3.09 19.19
N GLY A 68 -8.57 2.56 18.08
CA GLY A 68 -9.52 3.25 17.21
C GLY A 68 -10.86 3.53 17.91
N ALA A 69 -11.38 2.55 18.67
CA ALA A 69 -12.63 2.70 19.41
C ALA A 69 -12.55 3.80 20.47
N ARG A 70 -11.39 3.97 21.14
CA ARG A 70 -11.23 5.01 22.17
C ARG A 70 -11.46 6.41 21.61
N SER A 71 -10.82 6.75 20.52
CA SER A 71 -10.97 8.07 19.88
C SER A 71 -12.37 8.29 19.34
N ALA A 72 -12.97 7.26 18.72
CA ALA A 72 -14.35 7.34 18.24
C ALA A 72 -15.35 7.55 19.37
N VAL A 73 -15.21 6.81 20.46
CA VAL A 73 -16.10 6.97 21.65
C VAL A 73 -15.95 8.37 22.25
N LEU A 74 -14.74 8.91 22.34
CA LEU A 74 -14.53 10.28 22.81
C LEU A 74 -15.22 11.32 21.90
N LEU A 75 -15.11 11.16 20.59
CA LEU A 75 -15.79 12.03 19.61
C LEU A 75 -17.31 11.90 19.70
N MET A 76 -17.84 10.69 19.88
CA MET A 76 -19.27 10.44 20.06
C MET A 76 -19.79 11.08 21.35
N LEU A 77 -19.07 10.90 22.46
CA LEU A 77 -19.42 11.52 23.74
C LEU A 77 -19.40 13.05 23.65
N LEU A 78 -18.37 13.61 22.99
CA LEU A 78 -18.31 15.04 22.74
C LEU A 78 -19.49 15.54 21.92
N ALA A 79 -19.86 14.81 20.85
CA ALA A 79 -20.99 15.17 20.00
C ALA A 79 -22.33 15.12 20.76
N LEU A 80 -22.56 14.06 21.55
CA LEU A 80 -23.78 13.92 22.37
C LEU A 80 -23.85 14.98 23.45
N PHE A 81 -22.73 15.25 24.14
CA PHE A 81 -22.68 16.26 25.19
C PHE A 81 -22.94 17.66 24.63
N CYS A 82 -22.32 18.03 23.55
CA CYS A 82 -22.52 19.31 22.89
C CYS A 82 -23.96 19.43 22.31
N GLY A 83 -24.49 18.33 21.73
CA GLY A 83 -25.88 18.30 21.25
C GLY A 83 -26.91 18.49 22.38
N ALA A 84 -26.68 17.87 23.54
CA ALA A 84 -27.52 18.08 24.72
C ALA A 84 -27.45 19.53 25.23
N LEU A 85 -26.26 20.15 25.25
CA LEU A 85 -26.10 21.56 25.65
C LEU A 85 -26.79 22.51 24.65
N ASP A 86 -26.71 22.24 23.35
CA ASP A 86 -27.38 23.03 22.33
C ASP A 86 -28.91 22.96 22.49
N GLY A 87 -29.44 21.75 22.74
CA GLY A 87 -30.87 21.53 23.03
C GLY A 87 -31.36 22.24 24.28
N LEU A 88 -30.61 22.24 25.36
CA LEU A 88 -30.94 22.94 26.61
C LEU A 88 -30.78 24.46 26.45
N GLY A 89 -29.79 24.92 25.70
CA GLY A 89 -29.50 26.35 25.47
C GLY A 89 -30.55 27.04 24.61
N SER A 90 -31.23 26.32 23.73
CA SER A 90 -32.32 26.87 22.90
C SER A 90 -33.53 27.34 23.69
N GLY A 91 -33.67 26.88 24.95
CA GLY A 91 -34.76 27.29 25.88
C GLY A 91 -34.40 28.45 26.83
N ALA A 92 -33.10 28.81 26.97
CA ALA A 92 -32.63 29.71 28.04
C ALA A 92 -32.14 31.11 27.58
N GLY A 93 -32.26 31.44 26.31
CA GLY A 93 -31.83 32.76 25.78
C GLY A 93 -30.61 32.72 24.89
N ASP A 94 -30.59 33.59 23.88
CA ASP A 94 -29.86 33.56 22.62
C ASP A 94 -28.31 33.67 22.70
N GLY A 95 -27.71 33.80 23.91
CA GLY A 95 -26.28 34.14 24.04
C GLY A 95 -25.31 32.96 24.10
N GLY A 96 -25.69 31.84 24.70
CA GLY A 96 -24.79 30.72 24.99
C GLY A 96 -24.77 29.64 23.87
N ALA A 97 -25.93 29.36 23.31
CA ALA A 97 -26.10 28.30 22.31
C ALA A 97 -25.26 28.52 21.03
N ARG A 98 -24.97 29.75 20.64
CA ARG A 98 -24.15 30.08 19.45
C ARG A 98 -22.71 29.63 19.55
N PHE A 99 -22.14 29.43 20.75
CA PHE A 99 -20.71 29.05 20.95
C PHE A 99 -20.53 27.53 21.06
N VAL A 100 -21.59 26.76 21.29
CA VAL A 100 -21.52 25.30 21.44
C VAL A 100 -20.91 24.60 20.22
N PRO A 101 -21.27 24.91 18.95
CA PRO A 101 -20.66 24.27 17.79
C PRO A 101 -19.16 24.54 17.68
N TYR A 102 -18.70 25.76 18.02
CA TYR A 102 -17.29 26.12 17.97
C TYR A 102 -16.47 25.38 19.04
N ALA A 103 -17.00 25.30 20.27
CA ALA A 103 -16.40 24.52 21.34
C ALA A 103 -16.32 23.03 20.99
N ALA A 104 -17.36 22.48 20.36
CA ALA A 104 -17.37 21.10 19.87
C ALA A 104 -16.30 20.84 18.81
N ILE A 105 -16.13 21.74 17.82
CA ILE A 105 -15.10 21.62 16.78
C ILE A 105 -13.70 21.72 17.40
N LEU A 106 -13.47 22.64 18.35
CA LEU A 106 -12.18 22.76 19.03
C LEU A 106 -11.85 21.48 19.82
N GLY A 107 -12.81 20.94 20.58
CA GLY A 107 -12.65 19.67 21.31
C GLY A 107 -12.35 18.50 20.36
N ALA A 108 -13.10 18.38 19.27
CA ALA A 108 -12.88 17.36 18.26
C ALA A 108 -11.51 17.52 17.57
N SER A 109 -11.06 18.77 17.33
CA SER A 109 -9.75 19.06 16.75
C SER A 109 -8.60 18.60 17.65
N LEU A 110 -8.72 18.77 18.98
CA LEU A 110 -7.71 18.32 19.95
C LEU A 110 -7.61 16.79 19.97
N ILE A 111 -8.76 16.08 19.99
CA ILE A 111 -8.79 14.62 19.93
C ILE A 111 -8.17 14.13 18.62
N ALA A 112 -8.56 14.72 17.50
CA ALA A 112 -8.11 14.31 16.19
C ALA A 112 -6.65 14.63 15.90
N ALA A 113 -6.08 15.71 16.46
CA ALA A 113 -4.70 16.10 16.25
C ALA A 113 -3.72 15.03 16.76
N GLY A 114 -4.03 14.40 17.92
CA GLY A 114 -3.25 13.28 18.44
C GLY A 114 -3.27 12.08 17.50
N ASP A 115 -4.46 11.66 17.05
CA ASP A 115 -4.61 10.52 16.15
C ASP A 115 -3.95 10.78 14.79
N LEU A 116 -4.14 11.96 14.22
CA LEU A 116 -3.57 12.33 12.93
C LEU A 116 -2.04 12.32 12.95
N SER A 117 -1.40 12.90 13.96
CA SER A 117 0.06 12.93 14.05
C SER A 117 0.65 11.53 14.13
N VAL A 118 0.04 10.64 14.92
CA VAL A 118 0.46 9.23 15.05
C VAL A 118 0.27 8.48 13.74
N LEU A 119 -0.86 8.67 13.04
CA LEU A 119 -1.17 7.92 11.84
C LEU A 119 -0.46 8.45 10.59
N ILE A 120 -0.19 9.74 10.51
CA ILE A 120 0.69 10.31 9.48
C ILE A 120 2.11 9.77 9.65
N GLY A 121 2.62 9.77 10.90
CA GLY A 121 3.92 9.18 11.21
C GLY A 121 4.01 7.69 10.87
N LEU A 122 2.95 6.92 11.20
CA LEU A 122 2.86 5.51 10.84
C LEU A 122 2.89 5.31 9.31
N GLY A 123 2.15 6.12 8.55
CA GLY A 123 2.14 6.05 7.09
C GLY A 123 3.51 6.37 6.48
N ALA A 124 4.19 7.41 6.96
CA ALA A 124 5.54 7.78 6.53
C ALA A 124 6.55 6.67 6.85
N GLN A 125 6.55 6.18 8.09
CA GLN A 125 7.44 5.10 8.53
C GLN A 125 7.24 3.84 7.69
N THR A 126 5.99 3.44 7.44
CA THR A 126 5.69 2.26 6.61
C THR A 126 6.20 2.43 5.18
N ALA A 127 6.08 3.63 4.61
CA ALA A 127 6.61 3.92 3.29
C ALA A 127 8.15 3.80 3.26
N GLU A 128 8.84 4.29 4.29
CA GLU A 128 10.31 4.16 4.44
C GLU A 128 10.74 2.70 4.62
N GLU A 129 10.03 1.93 5.45
CA GLU A 129 10.28 0.49 5.65
C GLU A 129 10.10 -0.29 4.33
N LEU A 130 9.06 0.00 3.55
CA LEU A 130 8.85 -0.57 2.22
C LEU A 130 9.96 -0.14 1.24
N GLY A 131 10.43 1.10 1.32
CA GLY A 131 11.58 1.59 0.56
C GLY A 131 12.87 0.84 0.89
N ALA A 132 13.15 0.62 2.18
CA ALA A 132 14.29 -0.16 2.64
C ALA A 132 14.19 -1.63 2.19
N LEU A 133 13.02 -2.24 2.33
CA LEU A 133 12.73 -3.59 1.87
C LEU A 133 12.94 -3.72 0.35
N SER A 134 12.54 -2.72 -0.43
CA SER A 134 12.75 -2.72 -1.89
C SER A 134 14.22 -2.79 -2.27
N LYS A 135 15.09 -2.05 -1.56
CA LYS A 135 16.54 -2.05 -1.79
C LYS A 135 17.21 -3.41 -1.52
N LEU A 136 16.60 -4.23 -0.67
CA LEU A 136 17.04 -5.59 -0.38
C LEU A 136 16.45 -6.63 -1.37
N LEU A 137 15.15 -6.53 -1.66
CA LEU A 137 14.44 -7.50 -2.50
C LEU A 137 14.73 -7.35 -3.99
N LEU A 138 14.84 -6.11 -4.50
CA LEU A 138 14.95 -5.89 -5.94
C LEU A 138 16.23 -6.47 -6.55
N PRO A 139 17.42 -6.37 -5.92
CA PRO A 139 18.62 -7.03 -6.45
C PRO A 139 18.52 -8.55 -6.48
N THR A 140 17.92 -9.18 -5.45
CA THR A 140 17.77 -10.64 -5.40
C THR A 140 16.82 -11.15 -6.48
N VAL A 141 15.70 -10.46 -6.70
CA VAL A 141 14.75 -10.77 -7.78
C VAL A 141 15.38 -10.53 -9.15
N ALA A 142 16.13 -9.44 -9.32
CA ALA A 142 16.83 -9.15 -10.57
C ALA A 142 17.90 -10.22 -10.89
N ALA A 143 18.67 -10.68 -9.89
CA ALA A 143 19.58 -11.79 -10.06
C ALA A 143 18.86 -13.06 -10.50
N ALA A 144 17.72 -13.38 -9.89
CA ALA A 144 16.88 -14.52 -10.28
C ALA A 144 16.31 -14.40 -11.71
N ILE A 145 16.01 -13.19 -12.19
CA ILE A 145 15.62 -12.95 -13.59
C ILE A 145 16.82 -13.15 -14.52
N ALA A 146 17.99 -12.64 -14.14
CA ALA A 146 19.21 -12.72 -14.96
C ALA A 146 19.71 -14.16 -15.16
N THR A 147 19.54 -15.06 -14.16
CA THR A 147 19.91 -16.49 -14.31
C THR A 147 19.13 -17.20 -15.41
N GLY A 148 17.94 -16.71 -15.77
CA GLY A 148 17.17 -17.20 -16.91
C GLY A 148 17.64 -16.66 -18.28
N GLY A 149 18.75 -15.93 -18.36
CA GLY A 149 19.25 -15.31 -19.59
C GLY A 149 18.62 -13.95 -19.93
N PHE A 150 17.76 -13.41 -19.06
CA PHE A 150 17.07 -12.13 -19.26
C PHE A 150 17.79 -10.97 -18.57
N VAL A 151 19.07 -10.77 -18.88
CA VAL A 151 19.94 -9.77 -18.21
C VAL A 151 19.48 -8.33 -18.48
N GLY A 152 19.09 -8.02 -19.73
CA GLY A 152 18.58 -6.70 -20.10
C GLY A 152 17.25 -6.38 -19.40
N THR A 153 16.36 -7.34 -19.36
CA THR A 153 15.07 -7.21 -18.64
C THR A 153 15.30 -7.06 -17.14
N ALA A 154 16.19 -7.84 -16.53
CA ALA A 154 16.52 -7.78 -15.11
C ALA A 154 17.03 -6.38 -14.70
N SER A 155 17.97 -5.83 -15.44
CA SER A 155 18.56 -4.51 -15.16
C SER A 155 17.53 -3.39 -15.34
N ALA A 156 16.77 -3.38 -16.43
CA ALA A 156 15.74 -2.38 -16.67
C ALA A 156 14.64 -2.43 -15.61
N TRP A 157 14.18 -3.63 -15.24
CA TRP A 157 13.18 -3.84 -14.20
C TRP A 157 13.67 -3.34 -12.82
N GLN A 158 14.89 -3.69 -12.44
CA GLN A 158 15.49 -3.28 -11.17
C GLN A 158 15.63 -1.77 -11.06
N VAL A 159 16.28 -1.15 -12.06
CA VAL A 159 16.53 0.30 -12.07
C VAL A 159 15.22 1.07 -12.08
N GLY A 160 14.27 0.69 -12.93
CA GLY A 160 12.99 1.40 -13.03
C GLY A 160 12.14 1.25 -11.79
N THR A 161 12.14 0.08 -11.14
CA THR A 161 11.40 -0.10 -9.88
C THR A 161 12.04 0.70 -8.74
N LEU A 162 13.37 0.70 -8.62
CA LEU A 162 14.06 1.52 -7.62
C LEU A 162 13.79 3.01 -7.83
N MET A 163 13.89 3.50 -9.07
CA MET A 163 13.59 4.91 -9.38
C MET A 163 12.13 5.27 -9.04
N ALA A 164 11.19 4.38 -9.33
CA ALA A 164 9.78 4.63 -9.03
C ALA A 164 9.52 4.65 -7.51
N VAL A 165 10.13 3.75 -6.74
CA VAL A 165 10.03 3.74 -5.27
C VAL A 165 10.63 5.02 -4.69
N GLU A 166 11.82 5.42 -5.09
CA GLU A 166 12.46 6.66 -4.62
C GLU A 166 11.66 7.89 -4.99
N LEU A 167 11.12 7.97 -6.22
CA LEU A 167 10.24 9.06 -6.64
C LEU A 167 8.99 9.13 -5.77
N LEU A 168 8.36 7.99 -5.49
CA LEU A 168 7.17 7.94 -4.67
C LEU A 168 7.46 8.34 -3.22
N LEU A 169 8.57 7.86 -2.62
CA LEU A 169 9.00 8.22 -1.27
C LEU A 169 9.29 9.73 -1.16
N SER A 170 10.03 10.30 -2.13
CA SER A 170 10.29 11.74 -2.18
C SER A 170 8.99 12.53 -2.31
N ALA A 171 8.09 12.12 -3.21
CA ALA A 171 6.79 12.76 -3.38
C ALA A 171 5.94 12.68 -2.10
N ILE A 172 5.97 11.57 -1.37
CA ILE A 172 5.26 11.43 -0.09
C ILE A 172 5.84 12.40 0.93
N ASN A 173 7.12 12.37 1.17
CA ASN A 173 7.75 13.11 2.26
C ASN A 173 7.81 14.62 1.99
N GLU A 174 8.11 15.04 0.77
CA GLU A 174 8.35 16.44 0.43
C GLU A 174 7.09 17.20 -0.01
N LEU A 175 6.11 16.49 -0.58
CA LEU A 175 4.93 17.14 -1.14
C LEU A 175 3.62 16.68 -0.49
N LEU A 176 3.39 15.36 -0.43
CA LEU A 176 2.07 14.84 -0.10
C LEU A 176 1.77 14.91 1.40
N LEU A 177 2.75 14.67 2.29
CA LEU A 177 2.57 14.83 3.74
C LEU A 177 2.28 16.28 4.13
N PRO A 178 3.02 17.30 3.68
CA PRO A 178 2.66 18.69 3.93
C PRO A 178 1.27 19.05 3.41
N LEU A 179 0.87 18.51 2.26
CA LEU A 179 -0.48 18.73 1.72
C LEU A 179 -1.58 18.09 2.58
N VAL A 180 -1.31 16.93 3.22
CA VAL A 180 -2.27 16.33 4.17
C VAL A 180 -2.43 17.23 5.39
N TYR A 181 -1.36 17.79 5.94
CA TYR A 181 -1.46 18.76 7.04
C TYR A 181 -2.23 20.02 6.62
N CYS A 182 -1.97 20.56 5.42
CA CYS A 182 -2.74 21.68 4.86
C CYS A 182 -4.22 21.32 4.71
N TYR A 183 -4.53 20.11 4.22
CA TYR A 183 -5.91 19.64 4.10
C TYR A 183 -6.64 19.63 5.45
N VAL A 184 -5.99 19.11 6.51
CA VAL A 184 -6.56 19.06 7.86
C VAL A 184 -6.78 20.47 8.43
N ALA A 185 -5.81 21.37 8.26
CA ALA A 185 -5.93 22.76 8.71
C ALA A 185 -7.09 23.49 7.99
N LEU A 186 -7.23 23.30 6.67
CA LEU A 186 -8.34 23.84 5.89
C LEU A 186 -9.69 23.24 6.29
N ALA A 187 -9.72 21.95 6.64
CA ALA A 187 -10.93 21.27 7.11
C ALA A 187 -11.39 21.84 8.47
N ALA A 188 -10.45 22.09 9.39
CA ALA A 188 -10.75 22.71 10.68
C ALA A 188 -11.22 24.16 10.55
N ALA A 189 -10.49 24.96 9.77
CA ALA A 189 -10.85 26.35 9.51
C ALA A 189 -12.21 26.49 8.80
N GLY A 190 -12.49 25.64 7.82
CA GLY A 190 -13.75 25.61 7.08
C GLY A 190 -14.95 25.18 7.92
N ALA A 191 -14.72 24.38 8.97
CA ALA A 191 -15.77 24.02 9.92
C ALA A 191 -16.19 25.18 10.84
N ILE A 192 -15.22 26.05 11.17
CA ILE A 192 -15.45 27.25 12.00
C ILE A 192 -16.05 28.39 11.16
N LEU A 193 -15.69 28.48 9.88
CA LEU A 193 -16.10 29.56 8.96
C LEU A 193 -17.00 29.03 7.81
N PRO A 194 -18.24 28.67 8.05
CA PRO A 194 -19.08 27.92 7.11
C PRO A 194 -19.43 28.65 5.81
N LYS A 195 -19.22 29.96 5.72
CA LYS A 195 -19.45 30.77 4.52
C LYS A 195 -18.17 31.08 3.72
N SER A 196 -17.04 30.45 4.04
CA SER A 196 -15.76 30.67 3.39
C SER A 196 -15.56 29.70 2.21
N HIS A 197 -14.70 30.08 1.26
CA HIS A 197 -14.27 29.20 0.16
C HIS A 197 -13.28 28.11 0.60
N LEU A 198 -13.02 27.96 1.91
CA LEU A 198 -12.06 27.01 2.48
C LEU A 198 -12.44 25.55 2.17
N ASP A 199 -13.73 25.27 2.05
CA ASP A 199 -14.24 23.95 1.68
C ASP A 199 -13.83 23.55 0.26
N SER A 200 -13.91 24.50 -0.67
CA SER A 200 -13.47 24.30 -2.05
C SER A 200 -11.96 24.08 -2.13
N LEU A 201 -11.18 24.82 -1.32
CA LEU A 201 -9.73 24.69 -1.23
C LEU A 201 -9.35 23.32 -0.64
N ALA A 202 -9.97 22.89 0.45
CA ALA A 202 -9.76 21.55 1.02
C ALA A 202 -10.07 20.45 0.00
N GLY A 203 -11.17 20.59 -0.75
CA GLY A 203 -11.52 19.68 -1.84
C GLY A 203 -10.50 19.67 -2.98
N ALA A 204 -9.93 20.83 -3.34
CA ALA A 204 -8.89 20.95 -4.35
C ALA A 204 -7.58 20.26 -3.90
N VAL A 205 -7.15 20.47 -2.66
CA VAL A 205 -5.97 19.82 -2.07
C VAL A 205 -6.15 18.30 -2.06
N LYS A 206 -7.30 17.80 -1.63
CA LYS A 206 -7.63 16.36 -1.66
C LYS A 206 -7.54 15.78 -3.07
N LYS A 207 -8.06 16.50 -4.08
CA LYS A 207 -7.96 16.09 -5.48
C LYS A 207 -6.51 16.07 -5.96
N LEU A 208 -5.73 17.10 -5.61
CA LEU A 208 -4.32 17.20 -6.01
C LEU A 208 -3.51 16.01 -5.47
N ILE A 209 -3.67 15.65 -4.19
CA ILE A 209 -3.03 14.48 -3.59
C ILE A 209 -3.44 13.20 -4.33
N SER A 210 -4.74 13.01 -4.56
CA SER A 210 -5.25 11.82 -5.25
C SER A 210 -4.75 11.70 -6.68
N TRP A 211 -4.67 12.83 -7.40
CA TRP A 211 -4.13 12.86 -8.77
C TRP A 211 -2.63 12.60 -8.79
N GLY A 212 -1.87 13.12 -7.81
CA GLY A 212 -0.45 12.86 -7.67
C GLY A 212 -0.16 11.36 -7.51
N ILE A 213 -0.86 10.70 -6.58
CA ILE A 213 -0.72 9.25 -6.36
C ILE A 213 -1.09 8.46 -7.63
N CYS A 214 -2.25 8.74 -8.22
CA CYS A 214 -2.71 8.04 -9.43
C CYS A 214 -1.75 8.26 -10.60
N GLY A 215 -1.20 9.47 -10.76
CA GLY A 215 -0.24 9.80 -11.81
C GLY A 215 1.05 8.99 -11.70
N ILE A 216 1.64 8.94 -10.50
CA ILE A 216 2.86 8.16 -10.24
C ILE A 216 2.60 6.67 -10.52
N MET A 217 1.49 6.12 -10.02
CA MET A 217 1.15 4.71 -10.23
C MET A 217 0.90 4.38 -11.70
N LEU A 218 0.27 5.28 -12.45
CA LEU A 218 0.01 5.10 -13.88
C LEU A 218 1.31 5.11 -14.68
N VAL A 219 2.18 6.08 -14.45
CA VAL A 219 3.48 6.18 -15.11
C VAL A 219 4.34 4.95 -14.82
N PHE A 220 4.37 4.50 -13.56
CA PHE A 220 5.10 3.31 -13.18
C PHE A 220 4.57 2.04 -13.87
N THR A 221 3.26 1.84 -13.86
CA THR A 221 2.65 0.66 -14.50
C THR A 221 2.88 0.67 -16.01
N ALA A 222 2.76 1.85 -16.64
CA ALA A 222 3.08 2.02 -18.05
C ALA A 222 4.56 1.72 -18.35
N TYR A 223 5.49 2.21 -17.49
CA TYR A 223 6.91 1.91 -17.59
C TYR A 223 7.21 0.41 -17.51
N LEU A 224 6.67 -0.29 -16.50
CA LEU A 224 6.88 -1.74 -16.36
C LEU A 224 6.36 -2.51 -17.57
N THR A 225 5.17 -2.15 -18.08
CA THR A 225 4.57 -2.81 -19.24
C THR A 225 5.44 -2.59 -20.49
N LEU A 226 5.85 -1.35 -20.73
CA LEU A 226 6.66 -1.02 -21.92
C LEU A 226 8.06 -1.62 -21.84
N SER A 227 8.70 -1.54 -20.68
CA SER A 227 10.04 -2.13 -20.45
C SER A 227 10.01 -3.64 -20.68
N ASN A 228 8.98 -4.33 -20.18
CA ASN A 228 8.83 -5.77 -20.35
C ASN A 228 8.68 -6.18 -21.83
N VAL A 229 7.91 -5.43 -22.60
CA VAL A 229 7.73 -5.69 -24.05
C VAL A 229 9.02 -5.45 -24.83
N LEU A 230 9.73 -4.35 -24.54
CA LEU A 230 10.92 -3.96 -25.30
C LEU A 230 12.14 -4.83 -24.97
N THR A 231 12.48 -4.95 -23.68
CA THR A 231 13.68 -5.70 -23.26
C THR A 231 13.46 -7.21 -23.29
N GLY A 232 12.26 -7.68 -22.90
CA GLY A 232 11.93 -9.11 -22.91
C GLY A 232 11.97 -9.72 -24.31
N SER A 233 11.55 -9.00 -25.35
CA SER A 233 11.66 -9.50 -26.73
C SER A 233 13.11 -9.56 -27.22
N ALA A 234 13.96 -8.61 -26.85
CA ALA A 234 15.38 -8.62 -27.21
C ALA A 234 16.13 -9.76 -26.50
N ASP A 235 15.89 -9.96 -25.21
CA ASP A 235 16.50 -11.05 -24.43
C ASP A 235 16.07 -12.44 -24.96
N ARG A 236 14.78 -12.63 -25.29
CA ARG A 236 14.28 -13.87 -25.89
C ARG A 236 14.94 -14.19 -27.22
N LEU A 237 15.12 -13.18 -28.08
CA LEU A 237 15.83 -13.34 -29.34
C LEU A 237 17.29 -13.74 -29.13
N ALA A 238 17.98 -13.15 -28.14
CA ALA A 238 19.35 -13.48 -27.81
C ALA A 238 19.50 -14.94 -27.30
N VAL A 239 18.62 -15.36 -26.38
CA VAL A 239 18.58 -16.75 -25.86
C VAL A 239 18.29 -17.75 -27.00
N LYS A 240 17.30 -17.47 -27.87
CA LYS A 240 16.93 -18.32 -28.99
C LYS A 240 18.02 -18.38 -30.06
N ALA A 241 18.66 -17.25 -30.37
CA ALA A 241 19.79 -17.23 -31.30
C ALA A 241 20.98 -18.03 -30.75
N GLY A 242 21.28 -17.89 -29.47
CA GLY A 242 22.33 -18.67 -28.79
C GLY A 242 22.09 -20.18 -28.88
N SER A 243 20.85 -20.62 -28.57
CA SER A 243 20.46 -22.04 -28.63
C SER A 243 20.53 -22.61 -30.07
N LEU A 244 20.14 -21.83 -31.08
CA LEU A 244 20.19 -22.23 -32.48
C LEU A 244 21.65 -22.34 -32.96
N LEU A 245 22.57 -21.43 -32.59
CA LEU A 245 23.96 -21.50 -32.95
C LEU A 245 24.64 -22.73 -32.35
N VAL A 246 24.36 -23.04 -31.10
CA VAL A 246 24.90 -24.23 -30.44
C VAL A 246 24.34 -25.51 -31.02
N SER A 247 23.03 -25.60 -31.28
CA SER A 247 22.40 -26.78 -31.88
C SER A 247 22.85 -27.05 -33.33
N SER A 248 23.18 -26.00 -34.09
CA SER A 248 23.67 -26.12 -35.46
C SER A 248 25.15 -26.49 -35.56
N ALA A 249 25.96 -26.13 -34.55
CA ALA A 249 27.41 -26.34 -34.59
C ALA A 249 27.82 -27.78 -34.31
N VAL A 250 27.02 -28.56 -33.52
CA VAL A 250 27.37 -29.96 -33.15
C VAL A 250 26.12 -30.84 -33.14
N PRO A 251 25.81 -31.54 -34.26
CA PRO A 251 24.57 -32.29 -34.43
C PRO A 251 24.32 -33.43 -33.42
N ILE A 252 25.38 -34.02 -32.85
CA ILE A 252 25.27 -35.15 -31.91
C ILE A 252 25.12 -34.66 -30.45
N VAL A 253 25.69 -33.51 -30.11
CA VAL A 253 25.72 -32.95 -28.76
C VAL A 253 24.59 -31.90 -28.56
N GLY A 254 24.05 -31.39 -29.65
CA GLY A 254 23.01 -30.35 -29.66
C GLY A 254 21.77 -30.72 -28.91
N GLY A 255 21.34 -32.00 -28.92
CA GLY A 255 20.19 -32.50 -28.16
C GLY A 255 20.41 -32.42 -26.65
N ILE A 256 21.55 -32.93 -26.15
CA ILE A 256 21.90 -32.92 -24.71
C ILE A 256 22.05 -31.48 -24.21
N LEU A 257 22.61 -30.60 -25.03
CA LEU A 257 22.84 -29.20 -24.67
C LEU A 257 21.52 -28.39 -24.68
N SER A 258 20.59 -28.74 -25.57
CA SER A 258 19.26 -28.17 -25.61
C SER A 258 18.47 -28.57 -24.34
N GLU A 259 18.49 -29.86 -23.94
CA GLU A 259 17.87 -30.33 -22.71
C GLU A 259 18.49 -29.69 -21.46
N ALA A 260 19.82 -29.54 -21.43
CA ALA A 260 20.50 -28.85 -20.32
C ALA A 260 20.11 -27.37 -20.25
N THR A 261 19.98 -26.70 -21.39
CA THR A 261 19.53 -25.30 -21.44
C THR A 261 18.08 -25.16 -20.97
N GLU A 262 17.23 -26.08 -21.37
CA GLU A 262 15.83 -26.10 -20.96
C GLU A 262 15.68 -26.40 -19.46
N ALA A 263 16.49 -27.28 -18.90
CA ALA A 263 16.57 -27.54 -17.47
C ALA A 263 17.04 -26.33 -16.66
N VAL A 264 18.05 -25.59 -17.16
CA VAL A 264 18.53 -24.35 -16.53
C VAL A 264 17.47 -23.25 -16.57
N LEU A 265 16.78 -23.06 -17.71
CA LEU A 265 15.69 -22.09 -17.84
C LEU A 265 14.51 -22.42 -16.92
N SER A 266 14.17 -23.69 -16.82
CA SER A 266 13.12 -24.18 -15.91
C SER A 266 13.48 -23.92 -14.45
N SER A 267 14.72 -24.24 -14.04
CA SER A 267 15.22 -24.00 -12.68
C SER A 267 15.26 -22.52 -12.34
N ALA A 268 15.68 -21.66 -13.27
CA ALA A 268 15.67 -20.20 -13.11
C ALA A 268 14.23 -19.66 -12.97
N GLY A 269 13.26 -20.24 -13.69
CA GLY A 269 11.85 -19.94 -13.55
C GLY A 269 11.31 -20.28 -12.15
N ALA A 270 11.68 -21.45 -11.66
CA ALA A 270 11.37 -21.92 -10.31
C ALA A 270 11.94 -21.00 -9.23
N LEU A 271 13.23 -20.68 -9.30
CA LEU A 271 13.92 -19.78 -8.37
C LEU A 271 13.23 -18.40 -8.30
N ARG A 272 12.90 -17.83 -9.45
CA ARG A 272 12.21 -16.55 -9.54
C ARG A 272 10.81 -16.59 -8.93
N GLY A 273 10.05 -17.65 -9.19
CA GLY A 273 8.73 -17.86 -8.59
C GLY A 273 8.81 -17.89 -7.07
N THR A 274 9.80 -18.58 -6.52
CA THR A 274 10.04 -18.68 -5.07
C THR A 274 10.43 -17.34 -4.45
N VAL A 275 11.45 -16.69 -4.99
CA VAL A 275 11.92 -15.38 -4.50
C VAL A 275 10.84 -14.32 -4.63
N GLY A 276 10.09 -14.32 -5.73
CA GLY A 276 8.99 -13.39 -5.94
C GLY A 276 7.84 -13.58 -4.96
N THR A 277 7.43 -14.83 -4.69
CA THR A 277 6.37 -15.13 -3.71
C THR A 277 6.77 -14.76 -2.29
N LEU A 278 7.99 -15.07 -1.86
CA LEU A 278 8.53 -14.62 -0.57
C LEU A 278 8.55 -13.10 -0.48
N GLY A 279 8.97 -12.41 -1.53
CA GLY A 279 8.93 -10.95 -1.60
C GLY A 279 7.52 -10.38 -1.44
N ILE A 280 6.51 -11.00 -2.05
CA ILE A 280 5.10 -10.62 -1.87
C ILE A 280 4.67 -10.74 -0.41
N PHE A 281 4.97 -11.87 0.25
CA PHE A 281 4.64 -12.06 1.67
C PHE A 281 5.41 -11.08 2.57
N ALA A 282 6.67 -10.79 2.26
CA ALA A 282 7.46 -9.80 2.98
C ALA A 282 6.86 -8.39 2.87
N VAL A 283 6.47 -7.95 1.68
CA VAL A 283 5.77 -6.66 1.48
C VAL A 283 4.45 -6.64 2.25
N LEU A 284 3.66 -7.72 2.15
CA LEU A 284 2.38 -7.81 2.86
C LEU A 284 2.57 -7.79 4.38
N SER A 285 3.59 -8.45 4.93
CA SER A 285 3.85 -8.46 6.37
C SER A 285 4.17 -7.07 6.92
N VAL A 286 4.91 -6.27 6.18
CA VAL A 286 5.25 -4.89 6.57
C VAL A 286 4.03 -3.97 6.49
N CYS A 287 3.23 -4.05 5.42
CA CYS A 287 2.14 -3.10 5.19
C CYS A 287 0.80 -3.49 5.82
N LEU A 288 0.58 -4.77 6.19
CA LEU A 288 -0.72 -5.27 6.62
C LEU A 288 -1.23 -4.57 7.89
N VAL A 289 -0.41 -4.51 8.94
CA VAL A 289 -0.78 -3.90 10.23
C VAL A 289 -1.02 -2.39 10.11
N PRO A 290 -0.13 -1.59 9.48
CA PRO A 290 -0.37 -0.17 9.24
C PRO A 290 -1.62 0.11 8.42
N LEU A 291 -1.84 -0.62 7.33
CA LEU A 291 -3.02 -0.44 6.49
C LEU A 291 -4.32 -0.77 7.23
N LEU A 292 -4.33 -1.85 8.02
CA LEU A 292 -5.47 -2.17 8.86
C LEU A 292 -5.75 -1.10 9.91
N ARG A 293 -4.70 -0.58 10.56
CA ARG A 293 -4.86 0.49 11.55
C ARG A 293 -5.45 1.75 10.94
N LEU A 294 -4.97 2.16 9.78
CA LEU A 294 -5.51 3.30 9.03
C LEU A 294 -6.95 3.06 8.57
N GLY A 295 -7.25 1.86 8.05
CA GLY A 295 -8.59 1.48 7.60
C GLY A 295 -9.61 1.43 8.74
N VAL A 296 -9.24 0.84 9.87
CA VAL A 296 -10.07 0.78 11.08
C VAL A 296 -10.34 2.18 11.62
N GLN A 297 -9.32 3.03 11.68
CA GLN A 297 -9.48 4.42 12.13
C GLN A 297 -10.43 5.20 11.20
N PHE A 298 -10.29 5.04 9.88
CA PHE A 298 -11.23 5.61 8.92
C PHE A 298 -12.68 5.19 9.22
N LEU A 299 -12.93 3.90 9.45
CA LEU A 299 -14.25 3.38 9.73
C LEU A 299 -14.81 3.94 11.04
N PHE A 300 -14.00 4.03 12.09
CA PHE A 300 -14.42 4.60 13.36
C PHE A 300 -14.77 6.08 13.28
N TYR A 301 -13.97 6.87 12.54
CA TYR A 301 -14.29 8.28 12.30
C TYR A 301 -15.53 8.46 11.43
N GLN A 302 -15.74 7.57 10.47
CA GLN A 302 -16.98 7.59 9.66
C GLN A 302 -18.21 7.26 10.52
N ALA A 303 -18.10 6.29 11.42
CA ALA A 303 -19.16 5.97 12.38
C ALA A 303 -19.41 7.14 13.35
N ALA A 304 -18.35 7.79 13.85
CA ALA A 304 -18.48 8.96 14.71
C ALA A 304 -19.15 10.14 13.97
N ALA A 305 -18.83 10.37 12.71
CA ALA A 305 -19.49 11.38 11.87
C ALA A 305 -20.98 11.09 11.69
N PHE A 306 -21.34 9.83 11.44
CA PHE A 306 -22.74 9.42 11.32
C PHE A 306 -23.51 9.62 12.62
N LEU A 307 -22.93 9.24 13.76
CA LEU A 307 -23.58 9.43 15.07
C LEU A 307 -23.64 10.91 15.49
N SER A 308 -22.63 11.72 15.13
CA SER A 308 -22.66 13.16 15.38
C SER A 308 -23.74 13.89 14.56
N ALA A 309 -24.18 13.32 13.44
CA ALA A 309 -25.35 13.82 12.71
C ALA A 309 -26.64 13.80 13.54
N MET A 310 -26.76 12.83 14.45
CA MET A 310 -27.92 12.72 15.36
C MET A 310 -27.91 13.79 16.46
N SER A 311 -26.76 14.41 16.76
CA SER A 311 -26.66 15.50 17.75
C SER A 311 -27.18 16.84 17.23
N GLY A 312 -27.52 16.95 15.94
CA GLY A 312 -28.01 18.18 15.32
C GLY A 312 -26.97 19.25 15.02
N ILE A 313 -25.70 19.04 15.37
CA ILE A 313 -24.58 20.00 15.13
C ILE A 313 -23.94 19.73 13.78
N GLU A 314 -24.55 20.24 12.71
CA GLU A 314 -24.06 20.06 11.33
C GLU A 314 -22.56 20.42 11.11
N PRO A 315 -22.01 21.53 11.69
CA PRO A 315 -20.59 21.86 11.52
C PRO A 315 -19.65 20.81 12.10
N LEU A 316 -19.98 20.20 13.25
CA LEU A 316 -19.19 19.14 13.89
C LEU A 316 -19.21 17.87 13.05
N GLN A 317 -20.36 17.46 12.56
CA GLN A 317 -20.50 16.31 11.66
C GLN A 317 -19.61 16.47 10.43
N LYS A 318 -19.72 17.60 9.71
CA LYS A 318 -18.90 17.89 8.52
C LYS A 318 -17.40 17.88 8.83
N PHE A 319 -17.01 18.38 10.00
CA PHE A 319 -15.62 18.36 10.43
C PHE A 319 -15.10 16.94 10.62
N ILE A 320 -15.81 16.09 11.36
CA ILE A 320 -15.44 14.69 11.59
C ILE A 320 -15.39 13.90 10.28
N GLU A 321 -16.33 14.14 9.36
CA GLU A 321 -16.35 13.53 8.03
C GLU A 321 -15.11 13.90 7.20
N ARG A 322 -14.67 15.16 7.27
CA ARG A 322 -13.44 15.61 6.62
C ARG A 322 -12.19 14.99 7.23
N LEU A 323 -12.15 14.83 8.56
CA LEU A 323 -11.07 14.12 9.23
C LEU A 323 -10.98 12.67 8.77
N SER A 324 -12.09 11.97 8.60
CA SER A 324 -12.09 10.63 8.01
C SER A 324 -11.51 10.63 6.58
N GLY A 325 -11.71 11.73 5.85
CA GLY A 325 -11.07 11.95 4.55
C GLY A 325 -9.55 12.05 4.61
N ALA A 326 -8.98 12.64 5.67
CA ALA A 326 -7.53 12.68 5.89
C ALA A 326 -6.96 11.28 6.08
N PHE A 327 -7.59 10.44 6.89
CA PHE A 327 -7.18 9.03 7.06
C PHE A 327 -7.24 8.24 5.75
N THR A 328 -8.24 8.52 4.90
CA THR A 328 -8.30 7.93 3.55
C THR A 328 -7.12 8.33 2.68
N LEU A 329 -6.65 9.58 2.78
CA LEU A 329 -5.47 10.05 2.03
C LEU A 329 -4.19 9.35 2.50
N ILE A 330 -3.97 9.27 3.82
CA ILE A 330 -2.81 8.58 4.41
C ILE A 330 -2.83 7.09 4.03
N PHE A 331 -4.01 6.45 4.14
CA PHE A 331 -4.20 5.07 3.70
C PHE A 331 -3.85 4.89 2.21
N ALA A 332 -4.31 5.78 1.34
CA ALA A 332 -4.02 5.73 -0.09
C ALA A 332 -2.52 5.91 -0.38
N LEU A 333 -1.82 6.79 0.36
CA LEU A 333 -0.38 6.98 0.26
C LEU A 333 0.39 5.71 0.63
N THR A 334 0.12 5.16 1.79
CA THR A 334 0.77 3.93 2.28
C THR A 334 0.46 2.73 1.38
N ALA A 335 -0.80 2.58 0.97
CA ALA A 335 -1.24 1.52 0.07
C ALA A 335 -0.59 1.64 -1.31
N SER A 336 -0.33 2.84 -1.82
CA SER A 336 0.33 3.02 -3.12
C SER A 336 1.77 2.52 -3.13
N CYS A 337 2.54 2.71 -2.03
CA CYS A 337 3.88 2.14 -1.90
C CYS A 337 3.85 0.60 -1.93
N ALA A 338 2.96 0.00 -1.13
CA ALA A 338 2.80 -1.45 -1.10
C ALA A 338 2.36 -2.00 -2.47
N LEU A 339 1.38 -1.38 -3.11
CA LEU A 339 0.89 -1.79 -4.43
C LEU A 339 1.96 -1.67 -5.51
N LEU A 340 2.79 -0.62 -5.49
CA LEU A 340 3.90 -0.46 -6.42
C LEU A 340 4.87 -1.64 -6.35
N LEU A 341 5.31 -2.01 -5.14
CA LEU A 341 6.19 -3.15 -4.94
C LEU A 341 5.51 -4.47 -5.29
N LEU A 342 4.25 -4.67 -4.90
CA LEU A 342 3.49 -5.88 -5.24
C LEU A 342 3.34 -6.04 -6.75
N VAL A 343 3.00 -4.98 -7.48
CA VAL A 343 2.90 -5.01 -8.95
C VAL A 343 4.26 -5.32 -9.57
N ALA A 344 5.36 -4.71 -9.08
CA ALA A 344 6.70 -5.00 -9.57
C ALA A 344 7.06 -6.49 -9.40
N LEU A 345 6.81 -7.05 -8.20
CA LEU A 345 7.07 -8.46 -7.90
C LEU A 345 6.19 -9.40 -8.75
N LEU A 346 4.90 -9.11 -8.88
CA LEU A 346 4.00 -9.89 -9.74
C LEU A 346 4.46 -9.89 -11.19
N VAL A 347 4.83 -8.72 -11.72
CA VAL A 347 5.38 -8.63 -13.09
C VAL A 347 6.65 -9.47 -13.21
N SER A 348 7.55 -9.45 -12.22
CA SER A 348 8.79 -10.25 -12.25
C SER A 348 8.51 -11.76 -12.32
N ILE A 349 7.48 -12.25 -11.63
CA ILE A 349 7.07 -13.66 -11.65
C ILE A 349 6.49 -14.02 -13.03
N THR A 350 5.63 -13.16 -13.59
CA THR A 350 4.89 -13.43 -14.83
C THR A 350 5.72 -13.29 -16.10
N MET A 351 6.88 -12.61 -16.06
CA MET A 351 7.76 -12.40 -17.21
C MET A 351 8.18 -13.68 -17.95
N VAL A 352 8.04 -14.85 -17.36
CA VAL A 352 8.51 -16.15 -17.91
C VAL A 352 7.41 -17.11 -18.31
N VAL A 353 6.19 -16.93 -17.87
CA VAL A 353 5.08 -17.87 -18.16
C VAL A 353 4.67 -17.87 -19.66
N THR A 354 5.21 -16.97 -20.47
CA THR A 354 4.90 -16.81 -21.89
C THR A 354 6.04 -17.26 -22.81
N VAL A 355 6.62 -18.45 -22.59
CA VAL A 355 7.52 -19.12 -23.58
C VAL A 355 6.77 -20.26 -24.24
#